data_739d5b1dcfa8cb2388219a5ca936ab7a
#
_entry.id   739d5b1dcfa8cb2388219a5ca936ab7a
#
_cell.length_a   1.000
_cell.length_b   1.000
_cell.length_c   1.000
_cell.angle_alpha   90.00
_cell.angle_beta   90.00
_cell.angle_gamma   90.00
#
_symmetry.space_group_name_H-M   'P 1'
#
loop_
_entity.id
_entity.type
_entity.pdbx_description
1 polymer ?
#
loop_
_entity_poly.entity_id
_entity_poly.type
_entity_poly.pdbx_seq_one_letter_code
_entity_poly.pdbx_strand_id
1 'polypeptide(L)'
;MVNNDLQKKVTETIEISLRLIFLFLLIAWCLFLLAPFLMPVLWGIIIAVSASPLFDYLKKNLGGKSSLAAGIVTALLLAVILVPAVMLFTSVADDAQRIGKSLANHEVQVPYPDPSVAKWPVVGEKLYATWQTAATNPEVIAEQYGAQIRSAGRWIIQAAISITGDIFILLLSIIIAGILLATPGTKEFTYKFFIKMVGDRGEEYTALVEKTIRNVTKGILGVALIQSGVMALIFLLAGVPYVGLLFVVCLAMCIMQLPATPVSIGVIVYLFNNGEDSTTMNIVWSVVILVAGLADNVLKPILLGKGAPVPMLVIFLGAIGGFMLSGFLGLFTGAIVLSLGYKLFIAWIRTEVIDDPVE
;
A
#
# COMPACT_ATOMS: atom_id res chain seq x y z
N MET A 1 -62.04 -31.72 6.66
CA MET A 1 -61.44 -30.64 7.44
C MET A 1 -59.91 -30.70 7.47
N VAL A 2 -59.24 -31.83 7.63
CA VAL A 2 -57.76 -31.99 7.68
C VAL A 2 -57.04 -31.48 6.43
N ASN A 3 -57.66 -31.57 5.24
CA ASN A 3 -57.03 -31.21 3.98
C ASN A 3 -56.92 -29.67 3.78
N ASN A 4 -57.84 -28.89 4.32
CA ASN A 4 -57.81 -27.41 4.23
C ASN A 4 -56.73 -26.78 5.11
N ASP A 5 -56.50 -27.36 6.32
CA ASP A 5 -55.45 -26.86 7.23
C ASP A 5 -54.06 -27.16 6.70
N LEU A 6 -53.88 -28.30 6.05
CA LEU A 6 -52.60 -28.66 5.39
C LEU A 6 -52.33 -27.73 4.19
N GLN A 7 -53.33 -27.45 3.36
CA GLN A 7 -53.17 -26.52 2.24
C GLN A 7 -52.86 -25.11 2.70
N LYS A 8 -53.51 -24.62 3.77
CA LYS A 8 -53.26 -23.30 4.34
C LYS A 8 -51.83 -23.18 4.91
N LYS A 9 -51.35 -24.20 5.65
CA LYS A 9 -49.98 -24.24 6.14
C LYS A 9 -48.96 -24.29 5.00
N VAL A 10 -49.20 -25.05 3.95
CA VAL A 10 -48.32 -25.09 2.77
C VAL A 10 -48.27 -23.73 2.09
N THR A 11 -49.39 -23.06 1.89
CA THR A 11 -49.45 -21.74 1.27
C THR A 11 -48.71 -20.68 2.15
N GLU A 12 -48.93 -20.69 3.45
CA GLU A 12 -48.22 -19.81 4.40
C GLU A 12 -46.69 -20.07 4.36
N THR A 13 -46.26 -21.35 4.32
CA THR A 13 -44.85 -21.71 4.23
C THR A 13 -44.23 -21.25 2.92
N ILE A 14 -44.93 -21.41 1.80
CA ILE A 14 -44.49 -20.93 0.49
C ILE A 14 -44.37 -19.40 0.50
N GLU A 15 -45.33 -18.70 1.05
CA GLU A 15 -45.32 -17.23 1.12
C GLU A 15 -44.17 -16.71 1.98
N ILE A 16 -43.95 -17.33 3.15
CA ILE A 16 -42.78 -17.01 4.00
C ILE A 16 -41.45 -17.30 3.28
N SER A 17 -41.38 -18.46 2.63
CA SER A 17 -40.16 -18.84 1.86
C SER A 17 -39.89 -17.86 0.73
N LEU A 18 -40.90 -17.45 -0.03
CA LEU A 18 -40.75 -16.46 -1.11
C LEU A 18 -40.29 -15.09 -0.56
N ARG A 19 -40.85 -14.64 0.56
CA ARG A 19 -40.43 -13.40 1.24
C ARG A 19 -38.98 -13.47 1.70
N LEU A 20 -38.56 -14.60 2.28
CA LEU A 20 -37.16 -14.83 2.71
C LEU A 20 -36.21 -14.87 1.53
N ILE A 21 -36.58 -15.57 0.45
CA ILE A 21 -35.77 -15.63 -0.79
C ILE A 21 -35.60 -14.22 -1.38
N PHE A 22 -36.72 -13.46 -1.47
CA PHE A 22 -36.67 -12.09 -1.97
C PHE A 22 -35.80 -11.17 -1.10
N LEU A 23 -35.94 -11.27 0.22
CA LEU A 23 -35.11 -10.52 1.17
C LEU A 23 -33.62 -10.89 1.02
N PHE A 24 -33.34 -12.19 0.92
CA PHE A 24 -31.96 -12.68 0.74
C PHE A 24 -31.36 -12.20 -0.58
N LEU A 25 -32.12 -12.27 -1.69
CA LEU A 25 -31.71 -11.75 -2.99
C LEU A 25 -31.43 -10.24 -2.94
N LEU A 26 -32.30 -9.48 -2.27
CA LEU A 26 -32.14 -8.03 -2.11
C LEU A 26 -30.86 -7.71 -1.31
N ILE A 27 -30.64 -8.41 -0.21
CA ILE A 27 -29.43 -8.24 0.61
C ILE A 27 -28.18 -8.63 -0.20
N ALA A 28 -28.22 -9.75 -0.90
CA ALA A 28 -27.11 -10.20 -1.75
C ALA A 28 -26.79 -9.18 -2.85
N TRP A 29 -27.83 -8.61 -3.47
CA TRP A 29 -27.70 -7.55 -4.47
C TRP A 29 -27.09 -6.28 -3.90
N CYS A 30 -27.56 -5.85 -2.69
CA CYS A 30 -26.97 -4.71 -1.99
C CYS A 30 -25.50 -4.94 -1.64
N LEU A 31 -25.14 -6.12 -1.16
CA LEU A 31 -23.75 -6.48 -0.87
C LEU A 31 -22.90 -6.49 -2.13
N PHE A 32 -23.43 -6.99 -3.24
CA PHE A 32 -22.73 -6.97 -4.53
C PHE A 32 -22.47 -5.53 -5.01
N LEU A 33 -23.46 -4.63 -4.88
CA LEU A 33 -23.30 -3.20 -5.20
C LEU A 33 -22.29 -2.49 -4.28
N LEU A 34 -22.21 -2.91 -3.03
CA LEU A 34 -21.26 -2.35 -2.04
C LEU A 34 -19.84 -2.92 -2.19
N ALA A 35 -19.69 -4.08 -2.84
CA ALA A 35 -18.38 -4.76 -2.95
C ALA A 35 -17.24 -3.85 -3.46
N PRO A 36 -17.40 -3.02 -4.50
CA PRO A 36 -16.35 -2.12 -4.98
C PRO A 36 -15.94 -1.04 -3.96
N PHE A 37 -16.86 -0.69 -3.05
CA PHE A 37 -16.64 0.34 -2.02
C PHE A 37 -16.06 -0.21 -0.72
N LEU A 38 -16.01 -1.53 -0.55
CA LEU A 38 -15.48 -2.14 0.68
C LEU A 38 -14.03 -1.74 0.93
N MET A 39 -13.18 -1.81 -0.11
CA MET A 39 -11.77 -1.40 0.01
C MET A 39 -11.62 0.10 0.33
N PRO A 40 -12.22 1.03 -0.41
CA PRO A 40 -12.16 2.46 -0.07
C PRO A 40 -12.66 2.77 1.34
N VAL A 41 -13.75 2.14 1.78
CA VAL A 41 -14.32 2.34 3.12
C VAL A 41 -13.37 1.81 4.20
N LEU A 42 -12.83 0.61 4.01
CA LEU A 42 -11.92 -0.01 4.96
C LEU A 42 -10.64 0.83 5.13
N TRP A 43 -10.05 1.26 4.03
CA TRP A 43 -8.93 2.20 4.03
C TRP A 43 -9.31 3.54 4.65
N GLY A 44 -10.50 4.05 4.36
CA GLY A 44 -11.02 5.27 4.96
C GLY A 44 -11.09 5.20 6.48
N ILE A 45 -11.56 4.08 7.03
CA ILE A 45 -11.59 3.84 8.47
C ILE A 45 -10.17 3.77 9.04
N ILE A 46 -9.26 3.02 8.39
CA ILE A 46 -7.86 2.88 8.81
C ILE A 46 -7.17 4.25 8.84
N ILE A 47 -7.33 5.04 7.79
CA ILE A 47 -6.75 6.38 7.69
C ILE A 47 -7.34 7.31 8.73
N ALA A 48 -8.68 7.30 8.95
CA ALA A 48 -9.34 8.13 9.94
C ALA A 48 -8.85 7.83 11.36
N VAL A 49 -8.76 6.54 11.73
CA VAL A 49 -8.24 6.12 13.05
C VAL A 49 -6.77 6.50 13.21
N SER A 50 -5.98 6.37 12.15
CA SER A 50 -4.54 6.68 12.18
C SER A 50 -4.26 8.18 12.23
N ALA A 51 -5.06 8.98 11.52
CA ALA A 51 -4.96 10.43 11.47
C ALA A 51 -5.65 11.13 12.65
N SER A 52 -6.43 10.39 13.47
CA SER A 52 -7.19 10.99 14.59
C SER A 52 -6.32 11.81 15.56
N PRO A 53 -5.06 11.44 15.91
CA PRO A 53 -4.24 12.28 16.80
C PRO A 53 -3.90 13.65 16.17
N LEU A 54 -3.59 13.67 14.87
CA LEU A 54 -3.33 14.91 14.14
C LEU A 54 -4.60 15.76 14.02
N PHE A 55 -5.73 15.12 13.75
CA PHE A 55 -7.04 15.78 13.72
C PHE A 55 -7.39 16.40 15.08
N ASP A 56 -7.24 15.66 16.19
CA ASP A 56 -7.54 16.15 17.53
C ASP A 56 -6.64 17.32 17.93
N TYR A 57 -5.35 17.28 17.55
CA TYR A 57 -4.40 18.38 17.75
C TYR A 57 -4.84 19.65 16.96
N LEU A 58 -5.15 19.50 15.67
CA LEU A 58 -5.61 20.62 14.84
C LEU A 58 -6.95 21.16 15.32
N LYS A 59 -7.90 20.31 15.67
CA LYS A 59 -9.22 20.71 16.22
C LYS A 59 -9.06 21.56 17.47
N LYS A 60 -8.16 21.18 18.38
CA LYS A 60 -7.87 21.95 19.60
C LYS A 60 -7.33 23.34 19.25
N ASN A 61 -6.41 23.44 18.29
CA ASN A 61 -5.80 24.70 17.88
C ASN A 61 -6.74 25.60 17.06
N LEU A 62 -7.74 25.01 16.39
CA LEU A 62 -8.73 25.71 15.56
C LEU A 62 -10.03 26.05 16.32
N GLY A 63 -9.98 26.13 17.66
CA GLY A 63 -11.15 26.51 18.48
C GLY A 63 -12.30 25.50 18.42
N GLY A 64 -12.01 24.22 18.25
CA GLY A 64 -13.02 23.14 18.27
C GLY A 64 -13.73 22.87 16.94
N LYS A 65 -13.38 23.57 15.85
CA LYS A 65 -14.01 23.47 14.52
C LYS A 65 -13.63 22.15 13.83
N SER A 66 -14.42 21.09 14.02
CA SER A 66 -14.16 19.75 13.48
C SER A 66 -14.04 19.72 11.97
N SER A 67 -14.96 20.40 11.24
CA SER A 67 -14.95 20.39 9.77
C SER A 67 -13.71 21.04 9.17
N LEU A 68 -13.20 22.12 9.77
CA LEU A 68 -11.96 22.76 9.32
C LEU A 68 -10.74 21.89 9.60
N ALA A 69 -10.66 21.28 10.80
CA ALA A 69 -9.58 20.37 11.14
C ALA A 69 -9.56 19.14 10.21
N ALA A 70 -10.72 18.54 9.95
CA ALA A 70 -10.85 17.43 9.01
C ALA A 70 -10.47 17.83 7.58
N GLY A 71 -10.92 19.01 7.11
CA GLY A 71 -10.57 19.52 5.80
C GLY A 71 -9.07 19.72 5.61
N ILE A 72 -8.36 20.29 6.62
CA ILE A 72 -6.91 20.47 6.59
C ILE A 72 -6.18 19.10 6.57
N VAL A 73 -6.60 18.15 7.43
CA VAL A 73 -6.01 16.80 7.45
C VAL A 73 -6.20 16.11 6.10
N THR A 74 -7.41 16.18 5.54
CA THR A 74 -7.73 15.59 4.24
C THR A 74 -6.91 16.24 3.12
N ALA A 75 -6.83 17.57 3.07
CA ALA A 75 -6.03 18.29 2.07
C ALA A 75 -4.54 17.94 2.18
N LEU A 76 -4.00 17.84 3.40
CA LEU A 76 -2.62 17.45 3.63
C LEU A 76 -2.35 16.02 3.11
N LEU A 77 -3.20 15.06 3.45
CA LEU A 77 -3.07 13.67 3.02
C LEU A 77 -3.21 13.53 1.49
N LEU A 78 -4.16 14.26 0.89
CA LEU A 78 -4.30 14.32 -0.57
C LEU A 78 -3.04 14.92 -1.23
N ALA A 79 -2.50 16.01 -0.69
CA ALA A 79 -1.30 16.63 -1.22
C ALA A 79 -0.08 15.69 -1.17
N VAL A 80 0.10 14.95 -0.08
CA VAL A 80 1.20 13.98 0.08
C VAL A 80 1.16 12.90 -0.99
N ILE A 81 -0.02 12.54 -1.49
CA ILE A 81 -0.17 11.50 -2.53
C ILE A 81 -0.20 12.12 -3.92
N LEU A 82 -0.98 13.19 -4.11
CA LEU A 82 -1.17 13.79 -5.44
C LEU A 82 0.10 14.47 -5.95
N VAL A 83 0.86 15.15 -5.10
CA VAL A 83 2.05 15.88 -5.55
C VAL A 83 3.10 14.95 -6.15
N PRO A 84 3.56 13.86 -5.47
CA PRO A 84 4.49 12.92 -6.08
C PRO A 84 3.89 12.18 -7.29
N ALA A 85 2.58 11.82 -7.23
CA ALA A 85 1.92 11.12 -8.32
C ALA A 85 1.88 11.98 -9.60
N VAL A 86 1.54 13.27 -9.48
CA VAL A 86 1.52 14.20 -10.63
C VAL A 86 2.94 14.42 -11.17
N MET A 87 3.94 14.60 -10.31
CA MET A 87 5.34 14.76 -10.73
C MET A 87 5.84 13.54 -11.49
N LEU A 88 5.55 12.33 -10.99
CA LEU A 88 5.95 11.09 -11.67
C LEU A 88 5.20 10.93 -13.00
N PHE A 89 3.89 11.20 -13.02
CA PHE A 89 3.08 11.08 -14.23
C PHE A 89 3.54 12.03 -15.33
N THR A 90 3.83 13.30 -14.99
CA THR A 90 4.34 14.29 -15.98
C THR A 90 5.70 13.88 -16.51
N SER A 91 6.63 13.45 -15.66
CA SER A 91 7.95 12.98 -16.09
C SER A 91 7.85 11.78 -17.03
N VAL A 92 7.04 10.79 -16.68
CA VAL A 92 6.84 9.58 -17.51
C VAL A 92 6.16 9.94 -18.84
N ALA A 93 5.18 10.84 -18.84
CA ALA A 93 4.49 11.29 -20.05
C ALA A 93 5.43 12.05 -21.00
N ASP A 94 6.26 12.92 -20.48
CA ASP A 94 7.25 13.67 -21.25
C ASP A 94 8.30 12.73 -21.88
N ASP A 95 8.81 11.78 -21.11
CA ASP A 95 9.77 10.79 -21.59
C ASP A 95 9.14 9.84 -22.63
N ALA A 96 7.89 9.39 -22.40
CA ALA A 96 7.17 8.58 -23.36
C ALA A 96 6.92 9.33 -24.68
N GLN A 97 6.61 10.64 -24.63
CA GLN A 97 6.46 11.46 -25.83
C GLN A 97 7.79 11.66 -26.57
N ARG A 98 8.90 11.87 -25.84
CA ARG A 98 10.25 11.96 -26.43
C ARG A 98 10.62 10.66 -27.13
N ILE A 99 10.46 9.52 -26.46
CA ILE A 99 10.74 8.21 -27.04
C ILE A 99 9.82 7.95 -28.24
N GLY A 100 8.56 8.26 -28.15
CA GLY A 100 7.60 8.10 -29.25
C GLY A 100 7.96 8.93 -30.49
N LYS A 101 8.40 10.18 -30.31
CA LYS A 101 8.87 11.04 -31.40
C LYS A 101 10.19 10.52 -32.01
N SER A 102 11.13 10.10 -31.18
CA SER A 102 12.41 9.53 -31.67
C SER A 102 12.20 8.23 -32.44
N LEU A 103 11.24 7.40 -32.00
CA LEU A 103 10.85 6.19 -32.74
C LEU A 103 10.18 6.50 -34.08
N ALA A 104 9.27 7.50 -34.12
CA ALA A 104 8.56 7.90 -35.32
C ALA A 104 9.51 8.53 -36.37
N ASN A 105 10.53 9.24 -35.92
CA ASN A 105 11.49 9.91 -36.78
C ASN A 105 12.67 9.02 -37.19
N HIS A 106 12.71 7.72 -36.78
CA HIS A 106 13.85 6.81 -36.97
C HIS A 106 15.14 7.37 -36.38
N GLU A 107 15.06 8.30 -35.42
CA GLU A 107 16.19 8.93 -34.71
C GLU A 107 16.43 8.29 -33.35
N VAL A 108 16.28 6.97 -33.24
CA VAL A 108 16.61 6.28 -31.98
C VAL A 108 18.12 6.25 -31.86
N GLN A 109 18.69 7.33 -31.30
CA GLN A 109 20.10 7.34 -30.92
C GLN A 109 20.22 6.70 -29.53
N VAL A 110 20.60 5.43 -29.52
CA VAL A 110 21.05 4.79 -28.28
C VAL A 110 22.45 5.34 -28.00
N PRO A 111 22.67 6.03 -26.87
CA PRO A 111 24.00 6.56 -26.54
C PRO A 111 25.00 5.40 -26.47
N TYR A 112 26.22 5.65 -26.90
CA TYR A 112 27.29 4.65 -26.80
C TYR A 112 27.58 4.31 -25.35
N PRO A 113 27.78 3.02 -25.01
CA PRO A 113 28.16 2.64 -23.66
C PRO A 113 29.53 3.19 -23.28
N ASP A 114 29.64 3.67 -22.04
CA ASP A 114 30.94 4.05 -21.49
C ASP A 114 31.83 2.81 -21.39
N PRO A 115 33.14 2.90 -21.77
CA PRO A 115 34.08 1.79 -21.68
C PRO A 115 34.23 1.18 -20.30
N SER A 116 33.86 1.92 -19.23
CA SER A 116 33.86 1.43 -17.87
C SER A 116 32.86 0.31 -17.63
N VAL A 117 31.75 0.27 -18.40
CA VAL A 117 30.74 -0.78 -18.32
C VAL A 117 31.29 -2.17 -18.62
N ALA A 118 32.25 -2.26 -19.53
CA ALA A 118 32.92 -3.53 -19.85
C ALA A 118 33.69 -4.12 -18.66
N LYS A 119 34.08 -3.28 -17.69
CA LYS A 119 34.84 -3.69 -16.49
C LYS A 119 33.96 -4.15 -15.33
N TRP A 120 32.64 -4.10 -15.47
CA TRP A 120 31.72 -4.53 -14.40
C TRP A 120 31.86 -6.04 -14.16
N PRO A 121 31.90 -6.47 -12.87
CA PRO A 121 32.05 -7.87 -12.55
C PRO A 121 30.85 -8.68 -13.04
N VAL A 122 31.07 -9.86 -13.60
CA VAL A 122 30.10 -10.89 -14.02
C VAL A 122 29.33 -10.56 -15.31
N VAL A 123 28.85 -9.32 -15.50
CA VAL A 123 27.91 -8.98 -16.61
C VAL A 123 28.46 -7.92 -17.57
N GLY A 124 29.57 -7.24 -17.22
CA GLY A 124 30.03 -6.03 -17.89
C GLY A 124 30.32 -6.23 -19.37
N GLU A 125 31.07 -7.28 -19.72
CA GLU A 125 31.47 -7.56 -21.09
C GLU A 125 30.27 -7.86 -22.01
N LYS A 126 29.31 -8.68 -21.52
CA LYS A 126 28.09 -8.98 -22.27
C LYS A 126 27.17 -7.76 -22.39
N LEU A 127 27.05 -6.99 -21.32
CA LEU A 127 26.23 -5.79 -21.31
C LEU A 127 26.82 -4.75 -22.26
N TYR A 128 28.12 -4.52 -22.21
CA TYR A 128 28.81 -3.58 -23.08
C TYR A 128 28.64 -3.96 -24.55
N ALA A 129 28.86 -5.23 -24.91
CA ALA A 129 28.72 -5.72 -26.28
C ALA A 129 27.30 -5.58 -26.82
N THR A 130 26.28 -5.94 -25.99
CA THR A 130 24.88 -5.81 -26.36
C THR A 130 24.49 -4.34 -26.50
N TRP A 131 24.93 -3.47 -25.57
CA TRP A 131 24.66 -2.04 -25.61
C TRP A 131 25.35 -1.37 -26.81
N GLN A 132 26.59 -1.73 -27.08
CA GLN A 132 27.32 -1.24 -28.27
C GLN A 132 26.61 -1.65 -29.57
N THR A 133 26.09 -2.89 -29.65
CA THR A 133 25.29 -3.35 -30.78
C THR A 133 23.99 -2.54 -30.89
N ALA A 134 23.34 -2.24 -29.76
CA ALA A 134 22.15 -1.40 -29.74
C ALA A 134 22.41 0.03 -30.23
N ALA A 135 23.57 0.59 -29.89
CA ALA A 135 24.00 1.93 -30.32
C ALA A 135 24.38 2.00 -31.81
N THR A 136 24.99 0.92 -32.35
CA THR A 136 25.43 0.88 -33.76
C THR A 136 24.36 0.36 -34.71
N ASN A 137 23.60 -0.65 -34.30
CA ASN A 137 22.58 -1.34 -35.11
C ASN A 137 21.35 -1.63 -34.33
N PRO A 138 20.50 -0.63 -34.04
CA PRO A 138 19.29 -0.79 -33.20
C PRO A 138 18.29 -1.79 -33.82
N GLU A 139 18.30 -1.97 -35.15
CA GLU A 139 17.44 -2.92 -35.84
C GLU A 139 17.73 -4.38 -35.45
N VAL A 140 18.98 -4.74 -35.30
CA VAL A 140 19.44 -6.09 -34.90
C VAL A 140 18.92 -6.41 -33.49
N ILE A 141 18.97 -5.44 -32.57
CA ILE A 141 18.46 -5.59 -31.22
C ILE A 141 16.94 -5.69 -31.23
N ALA A 142 16.27 -4.90 -32.07
CA ALA A 142 14.81 -4.98 -32.23
C ALA A 142 14.35 -6.34 -32.77
N GLU A 143 15.10 -6.95 -33.69
CA GLU A 143 14.83 -8.30 -34.18
C GLU A 143 15.11 -9.37 -33.12
N GLN A 144 16.25 -9.31 -32.44
CA GLN A 144 16.68 -10.32 -31.48
C GLN A 144 15.90 -10.27 -30.16
N TYR A 145 15.59 -9.08 -29.67
CA TYR A 145 14.94 -8.86 -28.35
C TYR A 145 13.55 -8.22 -28.45
N GLY A 146 13.00 -8.06 -29.65
CA GLY A 146 11.73 -7.36 -29.86
C GLY A 146 10.54 -7.98 -29.12
N ALA A 147 10.53 -9.30 -28.90
CA ALA A 147 9.50 -9.96 -28.12
C ALA A 147 9.61 -9.61 -26.63
N GLN A 148 10.83 -9.58 -26.09
CA GLN A 148 11.11 -9.24 -24.70
C GLN A 148 10.85 -7.75 -24.44
N ILE A 149 11.25 -6.87 -25.35
CA ILE A 149 10.98 -5.43 -25.27
C ILE A 149 9.47 -5.16 -25.28
N ARG A 150 8.71 -5.80 -26.18
CA ARG A 150 7.24 -5.67 -26.19
C ARG A 150 6.60 -6.24 -24.94
N SER A 151 7.12 -7.34 -24.39
CA SER A 151 6.61 -7.94 -23.17
C SER A 151 6.89 -7.05 -21.94
N ALA A 152 8.10 -6.49 -21.85
CA ALA A 152 8.46 -5.52 -20.83
C ALA A 152 7.61 -4.25 -20.94
N GLY A 153 7.41 -3.71 -22.15
CA GLY A 153 6.54 -2.56 -22.37
C GLY A 153 5.09 -2.82 -21.94
N ARG A 154 4.54 -3.98 -22.27
CA ARG A 154 3.19 -4.37 -21.81
C ARG A 154 3.13 -4.50 -20.30
N TRP A 155 4.14 -5.09 -19.67
CA TRP A 155 4.20 -5.19 -18.22
C TRP A 155 4.25 -3.81 -17.56
N ILE A 156 5.06 -2.87 -18.08
CA ILE A 156 5.14 -1.49 -17.57
C ILE A 156 3.77 -0.79 -17.69
N ILE A 157 3.11 -0.92 -18.85
CA ILE A 157 1.78 -0.33 -19.06
C ILE A 157 0.75 -0.92 -18.09
N GLN A 158 0.73 -2.24 -17.92
CA GLN A 158 -0.17 -2.91 -16.98
C GLN A 158 0.10 -2.49 -15.54
N ALA A 159 1.37 -2.39 -15.14
CA ALA A 159 1.75 -1.89 -13.83
C ALA A 159 1.29 -0.44 -13.61
N ALA A 160 1.47 0.43 -14.60
CA ALA A 160 1.00 1.82 -14.53
C ALA A 160 -0.53 1.92 -14.39
N ILE A 161 -1.29 1.12 -15.14
CA ILE A 161 -2.76 1.06 -15.02
C ILE A 161 -3.18 0.58 -13.64
N SER A 162 -2.54 -0.47 -13.12
CA SER A 162 -2.81 -1.00 -11.77
C SER A 162 -2.55 0.04 -10.68
N ILE A 163 -1.40 0.71 -10.73
CA ILE A 163 -1.04 1.79 -9.80
C ILE A 163 -2.06 2.94 -9.86
N THR A 164 -2.53 3.30 -11.05
CA THR A 164 -3.54 4.35 -11.20
C THR A 164 -4.86 3.97 -10.50
N GLY A 165 -5.28 2.70 -10.62
CA GLY A 165 -6.45 2.18 -9.90
C GLY A 165 -6.28 2.24 -8.39
N ASP A 166 -5.12 1.83 -7.88
CA ASP A 166 -4.81 1.87 -6.44
C ASP A 166 -4.77 3.31 -5.89
N ILE A 167 -4.21 4.26 -6.66
CA ILE A 167 -4.21 5.69 -6.32
C ILE A 167 -5.66 6.20 -6.23
N PHE A 168 -6.53 5.85 -7.18
CA PHE A 168 -7.94 6.26 -7.16
C PHE A 168 -8.67 5.75 -5.91
N ILE A 169 -8.49 4.46 -5.57
CA ILE A 169 -9.03 3.87 -4.34
C ILE A 169 -8.52 4.61 -3.11
N LEU A 170 -7.24 4.95 -3.07
CA LEU A 170 -6.62 5.64 -1.95
C LEU A 170 -7.13 7.08 -1.80
N LEU A 171 -7.30 7.81 -2.91
CA LEU A 171 -7.89 9.15 -2.91
C LEU A 171 -9.32 9.14 -2.38
N LEU A 172 -10.13 8.19 -2.86
CA LEU A 172 -11.49 8.00 -2.36
C LEU A 172 -11.50 7.66 -0.87
N SER A 173 -10.56 6.82 -0.42
CA SER A 173 -10.40 6.45 0.99
C SER A 173 -10.05 7.66 1.87
N ILE A 174 -9.17 8.55 1.39
CA ILE A 174 -8.82 9.79 2.12
C ILE A 174 -10.03 10.71 2.25
N ILE A 175 -10.85 10.82 1.20
CA ILE A 175 -12.09 11.60 1.25
C ILE A 175 -13.06 11.00 2.27
N ILE A 176 -13.24 9.66 2.26
CA ILE A 176 -14.07 8.96 3.24
C ILE A 176 -13.53 9.18 4.66
N ALA A 177 -12.21 9.08 4.86
CA ALA A 177 -11.57 9.35 6.15
C ALA A 177 -11.85 10.79 6.64
N GLY A 178 -11.77 11.77 5.74
CA GLY A 178 -12.09 13.16 6.03
C GLY A 178 -13.55 13.34 6.46
N ILE A 179 -14.47 12.68 5.77
CA ILE A 179 -15.92 12.69 6.14
C ILE A 179 -16.12 12.05 7.52
N LEU A 180 -15.48 10.90 7.79
CA LEU A 180 -15.56 10.22 9.09
C LEU A 180 -15.01 11.09 10.24
N LEU A 181 -13.90 11.80 10.01
CA LEU A 181 -13.31 12.72 10.98
C LEU A 181 -14.18 13.98 11.19
N ALA A 182 -14.81 14.49 10.13
CA ALA A 182 -15.65 15.67 10.19
C ALA A 182 -16.99 15.40 10.88
N THR A 183 -17.53 14.17 10.78
CA THR A 183 -18.85 13.81 11.27
C THR A 183 -18.84 13.65 12.79
N PRO A 184 -19.60 14.48 13.53
CA PRO A 184 -19.72 14.31 14.97
C PRO A 184 -20.46 13.01 15.29
N GLY A 185 -20.04 12.32 16.35
CA GLY A 185 -20.69 11.08 16.79
C GLY A 185 -20.22 9.79 16.12
N THR A 186 -19.25 9.85 15.19
CA THR A 186 -18.67 8.64 14.56
C THR A 186 -18.12 7.67 15.61
N LYS A 187 -17.44 8.17 16.64
CA LYS A 187 -16.94 7.34 17.75
C LYS A 187 -18.08 6.70 18.55
N GLU A 188 -19.14 7.44 18.82
CA GLU A 188 -20.33 6.93 19.53
C GLU A 188 -21.09 5.90 18.70
N PHE A 189 -21.19 6.11 17.39
CA PHE A 189 -21.82 5.14 16.47
C PHE A 189 -21.04 3.84 16.47
N THR A 190 -19.71 3.89 16.33
CA THR A 190 -18.85 2.71 16.37
C THR A 190 -18.99 1.97 17.71
N TYR A 191 -18.99 2.69 18.81
CA TYR A 191 -19.22 2.14 20.14
C TYR A 191 -20.57 1.44 20.28
N LYS A 192 -21.68 2.10 19.90
CA LYS A 192 -23.03 1.53 19.91
C LYS A 192 -23.15 0.30 19.00
N PHE A 193 -22.47 0.32 17.86
CA PHE A 193 -22.46 -0.82 16.95
C PHE A 193 -21.82 -2.05 17.60
N PHE A 194 -20.66 -1.90 18.25
CA PHE A 194 -20.00 -3.01 18.94
C PHE A 194 -20.79 -3.49 20.15
N ILE A 195 -21.37 -2.60 20.96
CA ILE A 195 -22.25 -3.01 22.07
C ILE A 195 -23.42 -3.85 21.55
N LYS A 196 -24.03 -3.44 20.43
CA LYS A 196 -25.18 -4.18 19.89
C LYS A 196 -24.77 -5.55 19.33
N MET A 197 -23.51 -5.72 18.87
CA MET A 197 -23.01 -6.99 18.36
C MET A 197 -22.49 -7.94 19.43
N VAL A 198 -21.82 -7.41 20.46
CA VAL A 198 -21.02 -8.22 21.41
C VAL A 198 -21.48 -8.02 22.87
N GLY A 199 -22.50 -7.20 23.11
CA GLY A 199 -23.03 -6.91 24.44
C GLY A 199 -22.10 -5.99 25.25
N ASP A 200 -22.05 -6.17 26.58
CA ASP A 200 -21.36 -5.28 27.53
C ASP A 200 -19.84 -5.11 27.26
N ARG A 201 -19.25 -6.00 26.47
CA ARG A 201 -17.84 -5.93 26.08
C ARG A 201 -17.58 -5.06 24.85
N GLY A 202 -18.58 -4.39 24.30
CA GLY A 202 -18.46 -3.54 23.11
C GLY A 202 -17.38 -2.46 23.25
N GLU A 203 -17.18 -1.94 24.46
CA GLU A 203 -16.13 -0.96 24.74
C GLU A 203 -14.72 -1.54 24.61
N GLU A 204 -14.49 -2.72 25.18
CA GLU A 204 -13.21 -3.43 25.11
C GLU A 204 -12.84 -3.75 23.66
N TYR A 205 -13.81 -4.27 22.89
CA TYR A 205 -13.59 -4.60 21.47
C TYR A 205 -13.35 -3.34 20.61
N THR A 206 -14.06 -2.26 20.85
CA THR A 206 -13.84 -0.98 20.16
C THR A 206 -12.43 -0.46 20.42
N ALA A 207 -11.99 -0.44 21.68
CA ALA A 207 -10.64 -0.05 22.06
C ALA A 207 -9.58 -0.96 21.46
N LEU A 208 -9.84 -2.28 21.40
CA LEU A 208 -8.96 -3.26 20.80
C LEU A 208 -8.77 -3.00 19.30
N VAL A 209 -9.85 -2.74 18.57
CA VAL A 209 -9.84 -2.42 17.12
C VAL A 209 -9.03 -1.14 16.88
N GLU A 210 -9.36 -0.06 17.59
CA GLU A 210 -8.68 1.22 17.45
C GLU A 210 -7.17 1.09 17.75
N LYS A 211 -6.82 0.44 18.85
CA LYS A 211 -5.42 0.21 19.24
C LYS A 211 -4.68 -0.64 18.22
N THR A 212 -5.33 -1.66 17.65
CA THR A 212 -4.72 -2.54 16.64
C THR A 212 -4.43 -1.78 15.36
N ILE A 213 -5.42 -1.06 14.82
CA ILE A 213 -5.24 -0.23 13.61
C ILE A 213 -4.13 0.79 13.84
N ARG A 214 -4.18 1.51 14.96
CA ARG A 214 -3.18 2.55 15.28
C ARG A 214 -1.77 1.99 15.41
N ASN A 215 -1.60 0.83 16.07
CA ASN A 215 -0.28 0.22 16.25
C ASN A 215 0.30 -0.28 14.94
N VAL A 216 -0.49 -0.97 14.11
CA VAL A 216 -0.05 -1.46 12.80
C VAL A 216 0.33 -0.29 11.90
N THR A 217 -0.52 0.75 11.83
CA THR A 217 -0.24 1.93 11.01
C THR A 217 0.99 2.70 11.49
N LYS A 218 1.13 2.92 12.80
CA LYS A 218 2.34 3.55 13.37
C LYS A 218 3.60 2.73 13.07
N GLY A 219 3.50 1.41 13.15
CA GLY A 219 4.60 0.53 12.81
C GLY A 219 5.04 0.70 11.36
N ILE A 220 4.09 0.69 10.42
CA ILE A 220 4.39 0.82 8.99
C ILE A 220 4.92 2.22 8.66
N LEU A 221 4.26 3.28 9.13
CA LEU A 221 4.73 4.66 8.91
C LEU A 221 6.09 4.90 9.58
N GLY A 222 6.30 4.34 10.78
CA GLY A 222 7.57 4.43 11.49
C GLY A 222 8.71 3.76 10.71
N VAL A 223 8.48 2.53 10.20
CA VAL A 223 9.46 1.86 9.32
C VAL A 223 9.72 2.71 8.08
N ALA A 224 8.67 3.18 7.41
CA ALA A 224 8.82 3.97 6.20
C ALA A 224 9.66 5.24 6.41
N LEU A 225 9.39 5.99 7.48
CA LEU A 225 10.15 7.20 7.81
C LEU A 225 11.62 6.90 8.18
N ILE A 226 11.85 5.88 9.01
CA ILE A 226 13.21 5.51 9.41
C ILE A 226 14.00 5.01 8.19
N GLN A 227 13.42 4.11 7.43
CA GLN A 227 14.05 3.54 6.24
C GLN A 227 14.39 4.62 5.20
N SER A 228 13.40 5.43 4.80
CA SER A 228 13.63 6.49 3.82
C SER A 228 14.58 7.57 4.34
N GLY A 229 14.54 7.89 5.63
CA GLY A 229 15.47 8.82 6.25
C GLY A 229 16.91 8.30 6.26
N VAL A 230 17.12 7.04 6.59
CA VAL A 230 18.44 6.39 6.54
C VAL A 230 18.96 6.35 5.11
N MET A 231 18.11 5.96 4.15
CA MET A 231 18.46 5.96 2.72
C MET A 231 18.86 7.35 2.23
N ALA A 232 18.07 8.38 2.56
CA ALA A 232 18.37 9.77 2.19
C ALA A 232 19.69 10.25 2.79
N LEU A 233 19.97 9.91 4.05
CA LEU A 233 21.26 10.24 4.69
C LEU A 233 22.43 9.58 3.97
N ILE A 234 22.30 8.30 3.61
CA ILE A 234 23.33 7.58 2.85
C ILE A 234 23.54 8.22 1.46
N PHE A 235 22.45 8.55 0.75
CA PHE A 235 22.53 9.21 -0.56
C PHE A 235 23.22 10.58 -0.46
N LEU A 236 22.90 11.35 0.61
CA LEU A 236 23.56 12.64 0.86
C LEU A 236 25.07 12.48 1.08
N LEU A 237 25.45 11.49 1.90
CA LEU A 237 26.87 11.23 2.19
C LEU A 237 27.63 10.67 0.99
N ALA A 238 26.95 9.96 0.09
CA ALA A 238 27.49 9.43 -1.16
C ALA A 238 27.50 10.48 -2.31
N GLY A 239 27.15 11.75 -2.03
CA GLY A 239 27.17 12.80 -3.05
C GLY A 239 26.13 12.65 -4.17
N VAL A 240 25.05 11.90 -3.94
CA VAL A 240 23.99 11.69 -4.93
C VAL A 240 23.16 12.97 -5.08
N PRO A 241 22.86 13.43 -6.31
CA PRO A 241 22.01 14.60 -6.50
C PRO A 241 20.55 14.27 -6.21
N TYR A 242 19.74 15.33 -6.01
CA TYR A 242 18.28 15.22 -5.82
C TYR A 242 17.84 14.35 -4.65
N VAL A 243 18.62 14.29 -3.56
CA VAL A 243 18.34 13.47 -2.36
C VAL A 243 16.93 13.70 -1.81
N GLY A 244 16.43 14.94 -1.84
CA GLY A 244 15.07 15.26 -1.39
C GLY A 244 13.99 14.54 -2.23
N LEU A 245 14.16 14.46 -3.54
CA LEU A 245 13.26 13.72 -4.42
C LEU A 245 13.35 12.21 -4.15
N LEU A 246 14.56 11.68 -4.05
CA LEU A 246 14.81 10.26 -3.74
C LEU A 246 14.24 9.87 -2.37
N PHE A 247 14.33 10.76 -1.37
CA PHE A 247 13.69 10.56 -0.07
C PHE A 247 12.17 10.38 -0.22
N VAL A 248 11.50 11.29 -0.96
CA VAL A 248 10.04 11.22 -1.17
C VAL A 248 9.67 9.93 -1.92
N VAL A 249 10.43 9.56 -2.94
CA VAL A 249 10.21 8.30 -3.69
C VAL A 249 10.39 7.07 -2.78
N CYS A 250 11.49 7.02 -2.01
CA CYS A 250 11.72 5.94 -1.05
C CYS A 250 10.62 5.90 0.02
N LEU A 251 10.20 7.06 0.54
CA LEU A 251 9.12 7.16 1.53
C LEU A 251 7.81 6.62 0.97
N ALA A 252 7.44 7.05 -0.24
CA ALA A 252 6.25 6.55 -0.93
C ALA A 252 6.33 5.03 -1.12
N MET A 253 7.44 4.50 -1.64
CA MET A 253 7.64 3.05 -1.82
C MET A 253 7.55 2.29 -0.50
N CYS A 254 8.16 2.79 0.57
CA CYS A 254 8.11 2.16 1.89
C CYS A 254 6.70 2.20 2.50
N ILE A 255 5.97 3.30 2.37
CA ILE A 255 4.55 3.39 2.76
C ILE A 255 3.73 2.38 1.96
N MET A 256 4.00 2.30 0.68
CA MET A 256 3.40 1.34 -0.22
C MET A 256 3.89 -0.10 0.01
N GLN A 257 4.75 -0.38 0.97
CA GLN A 257 5.36 -1.70 1.27
C GLN A 257 6.18 -2.27 0.09
N LEU A 258 6.50 -1.47 -0.92
CA LEU A 258 7.38 -1.86 -2.02
C LEU A 258 8.84 -1.85 -1.53
N PRO A 259 9.67 -2.79 -2.00
CA PRO A 259 11.09 -2.78 -1.66
C PRO A 259 11.77 -1.53 -2.23
N ALA A 260 12.65 -0.90 -1.47
CA ALA A 260 13.45 0.24 -1.94
C ALA A 260 14.57 -0.17 -2.92
N THR A 261 14.72 -1.47 -3.20
CA THR A 261 15.76 -2.04 -4.08
C THR A 261 15.85 -1.38 -5.46
N PRO A 262 14.76 -1.07 -6.18
CA PRO A 262 14.85 -0.40 -7.47
C PRO A 262 15.53 0.97 -7.39
N VAL A 263 15.24 1.75 -6.35
CA VAL A 263 15.90 3.05 -6.12
C VAL A 263 17.37 2.83 -5.78
N SER A 264 17.67 1.84 -4.94
CA SER A 264 19.04 1.46 -4.59
C SER A 264 19.87 1.12 -5.83
N ILE A 265 19.34 0.30 -6.74
CA ILE A 265 20.00 -0.08 -7.98
C ILE A 265 20.23 1.16 -8.86
N GLY A 266 19.24 2.04 -9.03
CA GLY A 266 19.38 3.26 -9.82
C GLY A 266 20.47 4.18 -9.28
N VAL A 267 20.56 4.35 -7.96
CA VAL A 267 21.59 5.15 -7.31
C VAL A 267 22.97 4.51 -7.45
N ILE A 268 23.07 3.18 -7.33
CA ILE A 268 24.35 2.47 -7.54
C ILE A 268 24.85 2.68 -8.97
N VAL A 269 23.98 2.50 -9.96
CA VAL A 269 24.33 2.76 -11.37
C VAL A 269 24.81 4.21 -11.56
N TYR A 270 24.13 5.18 -10.93
CA TYR A 270 24.53 6.57 -10.96
C TYR A 270 25.95 6.78 -10.39
N LEU A 271 26.26 6.21 -9.23
CA LEU A 271 27.58 6.34 -8.57
C LEU A 271 28.73 5.80 -9.45
N PHE A 272 28.52 4.69 -10.17
CA PHE A 272 29.54 4.15 -11.05
C PHE A 272 29.69 4.95 -12.34
N ASN A 273 28.66 5.63 -12.82
CA ASN A 273 28.72 6.40 -14.08
C ASN A 273 29.15 7.85 -13.87
N ASN A 274 28.71 8.50 -12.81
CA ASN A 274 28.88 9.94 -12.61
C ASN A 274 29.51 10.31 -11.26
N GLY A 275 29.85 9.32 -10.42
CA GLY A 275 30.47 9.56 -9.12
C GLY A 275 31.89 10.08 -9.29
N GLU A 276 32.22 11.13 -8.55
CA GLU A 276 33.60 11.69 -8.48
C GLU A 276 34.54 10.81 -7.64
N ASP A 277 34.01 9.83 -6.93
CA ASP A 277 34.73 8.96 -6.03
C ASP A 277 35.52 7.85 -6.76
N SER A 278 36.51 7.32 -6.09
CA SER A 278 37.27 6.14 -6.59
C SER A 278 36.34 4.92 -6.69
N THR A 279 36.64 4.01 -7.61
CA THR A 279 35.90 2.74 -7.80
C THR A 279 35.72 1.98 -6.48
N THR A 280 36.74 2.01 -5.60
CA THR A 280 36.67 1.37 -4.28
C THR A 280 35.61 2.01 -3.40
N MET A 281 35.49 3.34 -3.40
CA MET A 281 34.51 4.06 -2.60
C MET A 281 33.08 3.83 -3.15
N ASN A 282 32.93 3.77 -4.47
CA ASN A 282 31.64 3.43 -5.10
C ASN A 282 31.18 2.01 -4.75
N ILE A 283 32.09 1.05 -4.60
CA ILE A 283 31.78 -0.30 -4.11
C ILE A 283 31.32 -0.24 -2.65
N VAL A 284 32.02 0.51 -1.79
CA VAL A 284 31.63 0.67 -0.37
C VAL A 284 30.22 1.26 -0.28
N TRP A 285 29.94 2.37 -0.98
CA TRP A 285 28.61 2.97 -1.01
C TRP A 285 27.53 2.01 -1.54
N SER A 286 27.85 1.23 -2.56
CA SER A 286 26.92 0.23 -3.12
C SER A 286 26.52 -0.82 -2.09
N VAL A 287 27.48 -1.34 -1.33
CA VAL A 287 27.21 -2.30 -0.25
C VAL A 287 26.36 -1.66 0.85
N VAL A 288 26.69 -0.44 1.28
CA VAL A 288 25.94 0.29 2.31
C VAL A 288 24.51 0.55 1.85
N ILE A 289 24.30 1.00 0.60
CA ILE A 289 22.97 1.26 0.01
C ILE A 289 22.16 -0.02 -0.08
N LEU A 290 22.74 -1.14 -0.51
CA LEU A 290 22.05 -2.42 -0.58
C LEU A 290 21.64 -2.93 0.81
N VAL A 291 22.55 -2.86 1.79
CA VAL A 291 22.26 -3.26 3.17
C VAL A 291 21.14 -2.39 3.76
N ALA A 292 21.21 -1.08 3.55
CA ALA A 292 20.16 -0.16 3.98
C ALA A 292 18.84 -0.41 3.24
N GLY A 293 18.87 -0.71 1.93
CA GLY A 293 17.69 -1.06 1.14
C GLY A 293 17.00 -2.35 1.59
N LEU A 294 17.75 -3.28 2.20
CA LEU A 294 17.22 -4.53 2.74
C LEU A 294 16.84 -4.43 4.23
N ALA A 295 17.17 -3.32 4.89
CA ALA A 295 16.92 -3.14 6.34
C ALA A 295 15.44 -3.21 6.71
N ASP A 296 14.52 -2.97 5.76
CA ASP A 296 13.08 -3.11 5.97
C ASP A 296 12.68 -4.53 6.38
N ASN A 297 13.38 -5.56 5.90
CA ASN A 297 13.13 -6.95 6.28
C ASN A 297 13.44 -7.24 7.76
N VAL A 298 14.28 -6.41 8.39
CA VAL A 298 14.65 -6.51 9.81
C VAL A 298 13.85 -5.50 10.64
N LEU A 299 13.67 -4.27 10.14
CA LEU A 299 12.96 -3.19 10.84
C LEU A 299 11.47 -3.49 10.99
N LYS A 300 10.83 -4.09 9.98
CA LYS A 300 9.41 -4.47 10.04
C LYS A 300 9.11 -5.40 11.22
N PRO A 301 9.79 -6.56 11.40
CA PRO A 301 9.59 -7.42 12.57
C PRO A 301 9.84 -6.72 13.90
N ILE A 302 10.88 -5.89 13.99
CA ILE A 302 11.25 -5.23 15.23
C ILE A 302 10.23 -4.17 15.64
N LEU A 303 9.75 -3.36 14.71
CA LEU A 303 8.83 -2.25 15.00
C LEU A 303 7.36 -2.71 15.08
N LEU A 304 6.96 -3.65 14.25
CA LEU A 304 5.63 -4.25 14.30
C LEU A 304 5.48 -5.22 15.48
N GLY A 305 6.55 -5.93 15.87
CA GLY A 305 6.54 -6.90 16.96
C GLY A 305 6.47 -6.28 18.37
N LYS A 306 6.96 -5.04 18.56
CA LYS A 306 6.99 -4.38 19.87
C LYS A 306 5.64 -3.81 20.36
N GLY A 307 4.62 -3.74 19.52
CA GLY A 307 3.34 -3.09 19.87
C GLY A 307 2.09 -3.94 19.69
N ALA A 308 2.17 -5.07 19.00
CA ALA A 308 1.01 -5.91 18.75
C ALA A 308 1.22 -7.29 19.43
N PRO A 309 0.38 -7.67 20.40
CA PRO A 309 0.38 -9.04 20.94
C PRO A 309 -0.27 -10.00 19.94
N VAL A 310 0.22 -10.00 18.71
CA VAL A 310 -0.23 -10.86 17.60
C VAL A 310 1.00 -11.59 17.07
N PRO A 311 0.95 -12.90 16.91
CA PRO A 311 2.03 -13.66 16.31
C PRO A 311 2.40 -13.12 14.93
N MET A 312 3.69 -13.02 14.65
CA MET A 312 4.18 -12.50 13.37
C MET A 312 3.63 -13.27 12.17
N LEU A 313 3.42 -14.58 12.34
CA LEU A 313 2.83 -15.44 11.32
C LEU A 313 1.45 -14.95 10.88
N VAL A 314 0.62 -14.46 11.81
CA VAL A 314 -0.73 -13.95 11.51
C VAL A 314 -0.64 -12.68 10.66
N ILE A 315 0.28 -11.77 11.00
CA ILE A 315 0.51 -10.54 10.23
C ILE A 315 1.00 -10.88 8.82
N PHE A 316 1.95 -11.82 8.72
CA PHE A 316 2.52 -12.26 7.47
C PHE A 316 1.49 -12.95 6.55
N LEU A 317 0.70 -13.90 7.09
CA LEU A 317 -0.38 -14.55 6.35
C LEU A 317 -1.46 -13.55 5.92
N GLY A 318 -1.77 -12.58 6.79
CA GLY A 318 -2.70 -11.50 6.45
C GLY A 318 -2.18 -10.66 5.29
N ALA A 319 -0.91 -10.29 5.32
CA ALA A 319 -0.29 -9.51 4.25
C ALA A 319 -0.29 -10.27 2.91
N ILE A 320 0.15 -11.53 2.90
CA ILE A 320 0.18 -12.36 1.67
C ILE A 320 -1.25 -12.60 1.17
N GLY A 321 -2.16 -13.04 2.03
CA GLY A 321 -3.55 -13.31 1.64
C GLY A 321 -4.25 -12.04 1.14
N GLY A 322 -4.02 -10.92 1.80
CA GLY A 322 -4.52 -9.62 1.35
C GLY A 322 -3.96 -9.20 -0.01
N PHE A 323 -2.65 -9.39 -0.23
CA PHE A 323 -2.03 -9.12 -1.52
C PHE A 323 -2.62 -9.98 -2.65
N MET A 324 -2.85 -11.28 -2.39
CA MET A 324 -3.46 -12.18 -3.37
C MET A 324 -4.90 -11.80 -3.71
N LEU A 325 -5.67 -11.27 -2.74
CA LEU A 325 -7.08 -10.92 -2.92
C LEU A 325 -7.28 -9.54 -3.56
N SER A 326 -6.48 -8.56 -3.21
CA SER A 326 -6.73 -7.15 -3.52
C SER A 326 -5.46 -6.39 -3.90
N GLY A 327 -4.45 -7.10 -4.36
CA GLY A 327 -3.19 -6.51 -4.79
C GLY A 327 -2.48 -5.77 -3.66
N PHE A 328 -1.85 -4.68 -4.04
CA PHE A 328 -0.99 -3.91 -3.16
C PHE A 328 -1.73 -3.34 -1.93
N LEU A 329 -2.91 -2.75 -2.13
CA LEU A 329 -3.74 -2.24 -1.03
C LEU A 329 -4.19 -3.36 -0.08
N GLY A 330 -4.38 -4.58 -0.61
CA GLY A 330 -4.74 -5.77 0.16
C GLY A 330 -3.66 -6.22 1.14
N LEU A 331 -2.39 -6.03 0.82
CA LEU A 331 -1.27 -6.39 1.71
C LEU A 331 -1.40 -5.74 3.10
N PHE A 332 -1.75 -4.47 3.11
CA PHE A 332 -1.91 -3.70 4.34
C PHE A 332 -3.21 -4.04 5.08
N THR A 333 -4.33 -4.01 4.35
CA THR A 333 -5.65 -4.32 4.93
C THR A 333 -5.72 -5.75 5.42
N GLY A 334 -5.14 -6.70 4.70
CA GLY A 334 -5.10 -8.10 5.09
C GLY A 334 -4.33 -8.31 6.40
N ALA A 335 -3.18 -7.65 6.57
CA ALA A 335 -2.42 -7.70 7.82
C ALA A 335 -3.25 -7.16 9.00
N ILE A 336 -3.97 -6.04 8.83
CA ILE A 336 -4.81 -5.46 9.88
C ILE A 336 -6.01 -6.36 10.17
N VAL A 337 -6.75 -6.79 9.13
CA VAL A 337 -7.98 -7.60 9.29
C VAL A 337 -7.66 -8.93 9.96
N LEU A 338 -6.60 -9.62 9.53
CA LEU A 338 -6.24 -10.91 10.12
C LEU A 338 -5.70 -10.75 11.54
N SER A 339 -4.95 -9.69 11.83
CA SER A 339 -4.49 -9.37 13.19
C SER A 339 -5.65 -9.08 14.12
N LEU A 340 -6.65 -8.35 13.63
CA LEU A 340 -7.87 -8.03 14.36
C LEU A 340 -8.69 -9.30 14.61
N GLY A 341 -8.93 -10.11 13.56
CA GLY A 341 -9.63 -11.38 13.65
C GLY A 341 -9.00 -12.32 14.67
N TYR A 342 -7.67 -12.46 14.66
CA TYR A 342 -6.93 -13.24 15.63
C TYR A 342 -7.17 -12.74 17.07
N LYS A 343 -7.08 -11.43 17.30
CA LYS A 343 -7.32 -10.87 18.65
C LYS A 343 -8.75 -11.06 19.12
N LEU A 344 -9.71 -10.83 18.25
CA LEU A 344 -11.13 -11.03 18.58
C LEU A 344 -11.39 -12.51 18.90
N PHE A 345 -10.80 -13.43 18.12
CA PHE A 345 -10.90 -14.87 18.34
C PHE A 345 -10.31 -15.30 19.68
N ILE A 346 -9.09 -14.83 20.02
CA ILE A 346 -8.48 -15.13 21.32
C ILE A 346 -9.26 -14.51 22.48
N ALA A 347 -9.80 -13.29 22.32
CA ALA A 347 -10.64 -12.66 23.33
C ALA A 347 -11.92 -13.46 23.56
N TRP A 348 -12.52 -13.98 22.49
CA TRP A 348 -13.72 -14.83 22.58
C TRP A 348 -13.43 -16.18 23.31
N ILE A 349 -12.37 -16.90 22.93
CA ILE A 349 -12.00 -18.17 23.60
C ILE A 349 -11.72 -17.96 25.09
N ARG A 350 -11.01 -16.90 25.44
CA ARG A 350 -10.67 -16.62 26.85
C ARG A 350 -11.92 -16.30 27.70
N THR A 351 -12.98 -15.90 27.07
CA THR A 351 -14.25 -15.62 27.71
C THR A 351 -14.97 -16.90 28.15
N GLU A 352 -15.02 -17.92 27.27
CA GLU A 352 -15.71 -19.19 27.58
C GLU A 352 -15.00 -19.99 28.68
N VAL A 353 -13.67 -19.84 28.81
CA VAL A 353 -12.89 -20.56 29.86
C VAL A 353 -13.06 -20.00 31.27
N ILE A 354 -13.56 -18.75 31.40
CA ILE A 354 -13.79 -18.12 32.73
C ILE A 354 -15.20 -18.37 33.24
N ASP A 355 -16.15 -18.66 32.36
CA ASP A 355 -17.56 -18.89 32.72
C ASP A 355 -17.90 -20.35 33.09
N ASP A 356 -16.94 -21.28 32.98
CA ASP A 356 -17.08 -22.63 33.54
C ASP A 356 -16.41 -22.67 34.93
N PRO A 357 -17.16 -22.54 36.02
CA PRO A 357 -16.64 -22.86 37.33
C PRO A 357 -16.39 -24.38 37.36
N VAL A 358 -15.14 -24.76 37.48
CA VAL A 358 -14.75 -26.14 37.75
C VAL A 358 -15.45 -26.56 39.02
N GLU A 359 -16.52 -27.38 38.92
CA GLU A 359 -17.11 -28.13 40.03
C GLU A 359 -16.13 -29.15 40.60
#